data_33d20c849dacab0d09fe63c389d72476
#
_entry.id   33d20c849dacab0d09fe63c389d72476
#
_cell.length_a   1.000
_cell.length_b   1.000
_cell.length_c   1.000
_cell.angle_alpha   90.00
_cell.angle_beta   90.00
_cell.angle_gamma   90.00
#
_symmetry.space_group_name_H-M   'P 1'
#
loop_
_entity.id
_entity.type
_entity.pdbx_description
1 polymer ?
#
loop_
_entity_poly.entity_id
_entity_poly.type
_entity_poly.pdbx_seq_one_letter_code
_entity_poly.pdbx_strand_id
1 'polypeptide(L)'
;GGTSSKVSIYEDETLIVTKSLLHSAKDMEEHPLSKDQVQYRKDIVKDFLAMNGYTVDDFDAMVLRAPPFRVKQGGTYLVEGKCREIIMDYYHPDDPPIHGNRIVLPVIDALLEGRKTPIYLVDPDMVDEFPEIAHVSGIPGIARNPSIHYLNQKAVARKYASDIGKKYEELRLIVCHMGGGMSIGAHEYGRAIDSNEGSEGWGPFSADRAGTVATGTMLHICYDLGLTKEEAHKMVRGNAGLKGLLGTVDLREVEKRIDEGDKKAELVFSALAFQLAKEIGSCYAVLCGKVDAILFTGGMANSK
;
A
#
# COMPACT_ATOMS: atom_id res chain seq x y z
N GLY A 1 9.75 0.96 -5.11
CA GLY A 1 8.80 1.05 -6.21
C GLY A 1 9.46 0.90 -7.58
N GLY A 2 8.66 0.88 -8.67
CA GLY A 2 9.21 0.82 -10.04
C GLY A 2 10.08 2.03 -10.35
N THR A 3 9.60 3.21 -10.06
CA THR A 3 10.21 4.51 -10.40
C THR A 3 10.96 5.17 -9.25
N SER A 4 11.04 4.55 -8.08
CA SER A 4 11.78 5.11 -6.94
C SER A 4 12.12 4.06 -5.89
N SER A 5 13.21 4.30 -5.14
CA SER A 5 13.56 3.61 -3.91
C SER A 5 13.44 4.59 -2.75
N LYS A 6 12.51 4.34 -1.81
CA LYS A 6 12.42 5.13 -0.58
C LYS A 6 13.31 4.51 0.47
N VAL A 7 14.25 5.29 1.00
CA VAL A 7 15.18 4.91 2.05
C VAL A 7 14.97 5.81 3.25
N SER A 8 15.00 5.24 4.44
CA SER A 8 14.87 5.97 5.71
C SER A 8 15.87 5.42 6.70
N ILE A 9 16.48 6.30 7.49
CA ILE A 9 17.38 5.96 8.60
C ILE A 9 16.68 6.39 9.89
N TYR A 10 16.66 5.48 10.84
CA TYR A 10 16.10 5.71 12.17
C TYR A 10 17.17 5.43 13.23
N GLU A 11 17.11 6.19 14.30
CA GLU A 11 17.78 5.91 15.58
C GLU A 11 16.66 5.68 16.60
N ASP A 12 16.53 4.44 17.06
CA ASP A 12 15.38 3.95 17.81
C ASP A 12 14.04 4.29 17.11
N GLU A 13 13.19 5.12 17.73
CA GLU A 13 11.92 5.58 17.16
C GLU A 13 12.05 6.91 16.38
N THR A 14 13.24 7.51 16.37
CA THR A 14 13.46 8.82 15.75
C THR A 14 13.85 8.68 14.30
N LEU A 15 13.08 9.30 13.41
CA LEU A 15 13.44 9.42 12.00
C LEU A 15 14.57 10.43 11.83
N ILE A 16 15.77 9.98 11.45
CA ILE A 16 16.92 10.84 11.19
C ILE A 16 16.84 11.45 9.80
N VAL A 17 16.64 10.61 8.78
CA VAL A 17 16.51 11.07 7.40
C VAL A 17 15.67 10.12 6.58
N THR A 18 14.90 10.68 5.63
CA THR A 18 14.17 9.90 4.63
C THR A 18 14.28 10.56 3.27
N LYS A 19 14.44 9.75 2.22
CA LYS A 19 14.50 10.23 0.84
C LYS A 19 13.88 9.23 -0.13
N SER A 20 13.17 9.74 -1.12
CA SER A 20 12.78 8.97 -2.30
C SER A 20 13.81 9.18 -3.39
N LEU A 21 14.62 8.17 -3.64
CA LEU A 21 15.61 8.14 -4.72
C LEU A 21 14.87 7.81 -6.02
N LEU A 22 14.70 8.79 -6.88
CA LEU A 22 13.95 8.65 -8.13
C LEU A 22 14.80 7.89 -9.16
N HIS A 23 14.14 7.10 -9.99
CA HIS A 23 14.70 6.39 -11.13
C HIS A 23 14.06 6.95 -12.39
N SER A 24 14.85 7.51 -13.28
CA SER A 24 14.36 8.01 -14.56
C SER A 24 13.97 6.88 -15.51
N ALA A 25 13.21 7.17 -16.55
CA ALA A 25 12.93 6.20 -17.60
C ALA A 25 14.23 5.66 -18.24
N LYS A 26 15.21 6.55 -18.43
CA LYS A 26 16.54 6.19 -18.95
C LYS A 26 17.27 5.21 -18.04
N ASP A 27 17.26 5.42 -16.71
CA ASP A 27 17.87 4.49 -15.77
C ASP A 27 17.24 3.09 -15.87
N MET A 28 15.92 3.05 -16.09
CA MET A 28 15.21 1.76 -16.22
C MET A 28 15.49 1.07 -17.56
N GLU A 29 15.70 1.83 -18.62
CA GLU A 29 16.12 1.32 -19.92
C GLU A 29 17.57 0.80 -19.93
N GLU A 30 18.46 1.45 -19.19
CA GLU A 30 19.87 1.03 -19.02
C GLU A 30 20.01 -0.20 -18.10
N HIS A 31 19.01 -0.44 -17.21
CA HIS A 31 18.99 -1.55 -16.26
C HIS A 31 17.71 -2.41 -16.42
N PRO A 32 17.51 -3.09 -17.56
CA PRO A 32 16.24 -3.73 -17.88
C PRO A 32 15.97 -5.00 -17.07
N LEU A 33 17.01 -5.70 -16.61
CA LEU A 33 16.87 -6.96 -15.89
C LEU A 33 16.89 -6.76 -14.37
N SER A 34 16.29 -7.70 -13.65
CA SER A 34 16.23 -7.65 -12.18
C SER A 34 17.62 -7.56 -11.55
N LYS A 35 18.60 -8.33 -12.04
CA LYS A 35 19.99 -8.29 -11.56
C LYS A 35 20.65 -6.93 -11.75
N ASP A 36 20.41 -6.29 -12.90
CA ASP A 36 20.96 -4.98 -13.23
C ASP A 36 20.37 -3.91 -12.31
N GLN A 37 19.06 -3.97 -12.08
CA GLN A 37 18.39 -3.07 -11.14
C GLN A 37 18.82 -3.29 -9.68
N VAL A 38 19.15 -4.51 -9.28
CA VAL A 38 19.70 -4.79 -7.95
C VAL A 38 21.02 -4.03 -7.77
N GLN A 39 21.94 -4.14 -8.72
CA GLN A 39 23.24 -3.46 -8.65
C GLN A 39 23.06 -1.93 -8.66
N TYR A 40 22.29 -1.41 -9.62
CA TYR A 40 21.99 0.01 -9.72
C TYR A 40 21.41 0.59 -8.42
N ARG A 41 20.38 -0.07 -7.84
CA ARG A 41 19.72 0.38 -6.61
C ARG A 41 20.61 0.25 -5.39
N LYS A 42 21.48 -0.78 -5.31
CA LYS A 42 22.51 -0.90 -4.30
C LYS A 42 23.42 0.33 -4.30
N ASP A 43 23.91 0.72 -5.48
CA ASP A 43 24.89 1.81 -5.60
C ASP A 43 24.27 3.16 -5.18
N ILE A 44 23.06 3.48 -5.63
CA ILE A 44 22.40 4.73 -5.23
C ILE A 44 22.01 4.75 -3.74
N VAL A 45 21.75 3.60 -3.12
CA VAL A 45 21.52 3.52 -1.66
C VAL A 45 22.83 3.68 -0.91
N LYS A 46 23.95 3.07 -1.36
CA LYS A 46 25.28 3.31 -0.77
C LYS A 46 25.67 4.78 -0.82
N ASP A 47 25.45 5.44 -1.95
CA ASP A 47 25.74 6.88 -2.11
C ASP A 47 24.87 7.72 -1.15
N PHE A 48 23.57 7.39 -1.03
CA PHE A 48 22.71 8.07 -0.08
C PHE A 48 23.17 7.90 1.37
N LEU A 49 23.59 6.70 1.77
CA LEU A 49 24.14 6.46 3.10
C LEU A 49 25.40 7.30 3.32
N ALA A 50 26.37 7.25 2.40
CA ALA A 50 27.62 8.00 2.49
C ALA A 50 27.40 9.52 2.56
N MET A 51 26.46 10.07 1.76
CA MET A 51 26.08 11.48 1.80
C MET A 51 25.55 11.93 3.17
N ASN A 52 25.02 11.00 3.96
CA ASN A 52 24.49 11.27 5.29
C ASN A 52 25.44 10.83 6.41
N GLY A 53 26.67 10.45 6.07
CA GLY A 53 27.71 10.08 7.04
C GLY A 53 27.59 8.66 7.58
N TYR A 54 26.84 7.78 6.90
CA TYR A 54 26.64 6.40 7.31
C TYR A 54 27.27 5.41 6.33
N THR A 55 27.62 4.26 6.87
CA THR A 55 27.97 3.04 6.13
C THR A 55 26.99 1.91 6.50
N VAL A 56 27.06 0.80 5.80
CA VAL A 56 26.21 -0.36 6.13
C VAL A 56 26.53 -0.95 7.51
N ASP A 57 27.76 -0.74 8.00
CA ASP A 57 28.22 -1.25 9.30
C ASP A 57 27.66 -0.47 10.50
N ASP A 58 27.04 0.69 10.27
CA ASP A 58 26.47 1.53 11.32
C ASP A 58 25.04 1.08 11.72
N PHE A 59 24.48 0.05 11.07
CA PHE A 59 23.12 -0.38 11.32
C PHE A 59 23.02 -1.72 12.04
N ASP A 60 22.27 -1.74 13.14
CA ASP A 60 21.95 -2.96 13.91
C ASP A 60 20.95 -3.87 13.19
N ALA A 61 20.11 -3.31 12.32
CA ALA A 61 19.10 -4.05 11.58
C ALA A 61 18.71 -3.35 10.27
N MET A 62 18.25 -4.16 9.31
CA MET A 62 17.61 -3.69 8.09
C MET A 62 16.12 -4.06 8.11
N VAL A 63 15.25 -3.14 7.68
CA VAL A 63 13.82 -3.39 7.55
C VAL A 63 13.42 -3.24 6.10
N LEU A 64 12.80 -4.27 5.55
CA LEU A 64 12.27 -4.25 4.19
C LEU A 64 10.75 -4.10 4.20
N ARG A 65 10.22 -3.46 3.16
CA ARG A 65 8.79 -3.25 2.99
C ARG A 65 8.28 -4.00 1.77
N ALA A 66 7.12 -4.63 1.95
CA ALA A 66 6.27 -5.13 0.87
C ALA A 66 6.92 -6.14 -0.11
N PRO A 67 7.79 -7.07 0.31
CA PRO A 67 8.06 -8.20 -0.54
C PRO A 67 6.80 -9.06 -0.63
N PRO A 68 6.64 -9.88 -1.70
CA PRO A 68 5.55 -10.82 -1.78
C PRO A 68 5.74 -11.92 -0.72
N PHE A 69 5.02 -11.81 0.39
CA PHE A 69 5.06 -12.75 1.50
C PHE A 69 3.66 -12.87 2.12
N ARG A 70 3.01 -14.00 1.87
CA ARG A 70 1.66 -14.27 2.39
C ARG A 70 1.72 -14.94 3.75
N VAL A 71 1.05 -14.34 4.73
CA VAL A 71 0.97 -14.84 6.12
C VAL A 71 -0.45 -14.69 6.67
N LYS A 72 -0.77 -15.50 7.69
CA LYS A 72 -2.07 -15.48 8.39
C LYS A 72 -2.14 -14.50 9.56
N GLN A 73 -1.03 -13.87 9.92
CA GLN A 73 -0.97 -12.94 11.05
C GLN A 73 0.01 -11.82 10.74
N GLY A 74 -0.36 -10.59 11.08
CA GLY A 74 0.54 -9.45 11.08
C GLY A 74 1.59 -9.57 12.18
N GLY A 75 2.68 -8.83 12.05
CA GLY A 75 3.76 -8.82 13.01
C GLY A 75 5.12 -8.59 12.38
N THR A 76 6.17 -8.79 13.16
CA THR A 76 7.56 -8.66 12.73
C THR A 76 8.15 -10.03 12.46
N TYR A 77 8.66 -10.24 11.26
CA TYR A 77 9.27 -11.49 10.80
C TYR A 77 10.75 -11.28 10.57
N LEU A 78 11.59 -12.14 11.13
CA LEU A 78 13.00 -12.23 10.77
C LEU A 78 13.11 -12.90 9.38
N VAL A 79 13.81 -12.26 8.45
CA VAL A 79 13.91 -12.73 7.06
C VAL A 79 15.02 -13.77 6.93
N GLU A 80 14.75 -14.97 7.45
CA GLU A 80 15.61 -16.13 7.37
C GLU A 80 14.80 -17.40 7.09
N GLY A 81 15.48 -18.52 6.83
CA GLY A 81 14.86 -19.82 6.59
C GLY A 81 13.71 -19.74 5.58
N LYS A 82 12.54 -20.28 5.94
CA LYS A 82 11.37 -20.36 5.07
C LYS A 82 10.82 -19.00 4.63
N CYS A 83 10.89 -17.98 5.49
CA CYS A 83 10.49 -16.61 5.13
C CYS A 83 11.34 -16.09 3.97
N ARG A 84 12.64 -16.25 4.07
CA ARG A 84 13.59 -15.83 3.04
C ARG A 84 13.40 -16.60 1.73
N GLU A 85 13.24 -17.92 1.80
CA GLU A 85 12.97 -18.76 0.62
C GLU A 85 11.75 -18.27 -0.15
N ILE A 86 10.61 -18.08 0.53
CA ILE A 86 9.36 -17.62 -0.10
C ILE A 86 9.55 -16.26 -0.78
N ILE A 87 10.27 -15.32 -0.16
CA ILE A 87 10.51 -14.00 -0.76
C ILE A 87 11.41 -14.13 -1.98
N MET A 88 12.44 -14.97 -1.92
CA MET A 88 13.40 -15.16 -3.02
C MET A 88 12.80 -15.93 -4.21
N ASP A 89 11.77 -16.75 -4.02
CA ASP A 89 11.05 -17.44 -5.11
C ASP A 89 10.44 -16.45 -6.13
N TYR A 90 10.21 -15.20 -5.73
CA TYR A 90 9.72 -14.14 -6.63
C TYR A 90 10.83 -13.36 -7.34
N TYR A 91 12.09 -13.61 -7.01
CA TYR A 91 13.23 -12.97 -7.65
C TYR A 91 13.73 -13.78 -8.84
N HIS A 92 13.62 -13.22 -10.03
CA HIS A 92 14.11 -13.78 -11.27
C HIS A 92 15.18 -12.84 -11.86
N PRO A 93 16.47 -13.18 -11.72
CA PRO A 93 17.57 -12.26 -12.05
C PRO A 93 17.61 -11.84 -13.51
N ASP A 94 17.26 -12.75 -14.41
CA ASP A 94 17.34 -12.57 -15.86
C ASP A 94 16.05 -12.04 -16.50
N ASP A 95 15.01 -11.83 -15.69
CA ASP A 95 13.75 -11.25 -16.13
C ASP A 95 13.67 -9.76 -15.75
N PRO A 96 12.93 -8.93 -16.49
CA PRO A 96 12.55 -7.61 -16.05
C PRO A 96 11.73 -7.69 -14.76
N PRO A 97 11.97 -6.83 -13.76
CA PRO A 97 11.20 -6.88 -12.52
C PRO A 97 9.77 -6.38 -12.79
N ILE A 98 8.77 -7.28 -12.71
CA ILE A 98 7.35 -6.95 -12.86
C ILE A 98 6.94 -5.87 -11.84
N HIS A 99 7.47 -5.94 -10.61
CA HIS A 99 7.28 -4.95 -9.56
C HIS A 99 8.57 -4.79 -8.75
N GLY A 100 8.93 -3.55 -8.43
CA GLY A 100 10.14 -3.23 -7.66
C GLY A 100 10.22 -3.87 -6.26
N ASN A 101 9.10 -4.36 -5.70
CA ASN A 101 9.10 -5.08 -4.43
C ASN A 101 9.72 -6.48 -4.51
N ARG A 102 9.83 -7.08 -5.69
CA ARG A 102 10.45 -8.40 -5.89
C ARG A 102 11.98 -8.37 -5.77
N ILE A 103 12.59 -7.22 -5.92
CA ILE A 103 14.04 -7.05 -5.85
C ILE A 103 14.53 -6.39 -4.55
N VAL A 104 13.63 -6.08 -3.60
CA VAL A 104 14.02 -5.38 -2.37
C VAL A 104 15.00 -6.21 -1.52
N LEU A 105 14.70 -7.49 -1.31
CA LEU A 105 15.58 -8.39 -0.55
C LEU A 105 16.93 -8.59 -1.25
N PRO A 106 17.01 -8.89 -2.57
CA PRO A 106 18.27 -8.92 -3.31
C PRO A 106 19.09 -7.63 -3.21
N VAL A 107 18.45 -6.45 -3.20
CA VAL A 107 19.17 -5.17 -3.01
C VAL A 107 19.78 -5.08 -1.61
N ILE A 108 19.05 -5.48 -0.57
CA ILE A 108 19.57 -5.49 0.81
C ILE A 108 20.72 -6.50 0.93
N ASP A 109 20.60 -7.69 0.36
CA ASP A 109 21.66 -8.69 0.33
C ASP A 109 22.93 -8.16 -0.33
N ALA A 110 22.78 -7.50 -1.46
CA ALA A 110 23.87 -6.88 -2.17
C ALA A 110 24.52 -5.72 -1.38
N LEU A 111 23.72 -4.96 -0.60
CA LEU A 111 24.22 -3.93 0.31
C LEU A 111 25.02 -4.52 1.46
N LEU A 112 24.51 -5.60 2.05
CA LEU A 112 25.15 -6.25 3.20
C LEU A 112 26.46 -6.97 2.86
N GLU A 113 26.67 -7.38 1.61
CA GLU A 113 27.92 -8.01 1.13
C GLU A 113 28.37 -9.19 2.02
N GLY A 114 27.40 -9.99 2.50
CA GLY A 114 27.64 -11.14 3.38
C GLY A 114 27.71 -10.84 4.89
N ARG A 115 27.47 -9.59 5.30
CA ARG A 115 27.34 -9.23 6.72
C ARG A 115 26.13 -9.90 7.34
N LYS A 116 26.21 -10.15 8.65
CA LYS A 116 25.14 -10.84 9.41
C LYS A 116 24.12 -9.88 10.04
N THR A 117 24.00 -8.66 9.54
CA THR A 117 22.98 -7.71 10.00
C THR A 117 21.59 -8.32 9.79
N PRO A 118 20.74 -8.42 10.84
CA PRO A 118 19.43 -9.02 10.71
C PRO A 118 18.52 -8.20 9.81
N ILE A 119 17.70 -8.88 9.03
CA ILE A 119 16.71 -8.26 8.13
C ILE A 119 15.33 -8.57 8.66
N TYR A 120 14.50 -7.56 8.85
CA TYR A 120 13.13 -7.70 9.32
C TYR A 120 12.11 -7.30 8.27
N LEU A 121 10.97 -7.96 8.30
CA LEU A 121 9.77 -7.64 7.54
C LEU A 121 8.63 -7.38 8.54
N VAL A 122 8.02 -6.21 8.45
CA VAL A 122 6.95 -5.81 9.38
C VAL A 122 5.62 -5.70 8.62
N ASP A 123 4.58 -6.33 9.16
CA ASP A 123 3.20 -6.32 8.65
C ASP A 123 3.15 -6.38 7.10
N PRO A 124 3.50 -7.53 6.50
CA PRO A 124 3.58 -7.68 5.05
C PRO A 124 2.28 -7.29 4.34
N ASP A 125 2.38 -6.84 3.10
CA ASP A 125 1.21 -6.41 2.31
C ASP A 125 0.19 -7.54 2.04
N MET A 126 0.60 -8.80 2.20
CA MET A 126 -0.23 -9.99 1.96
C MET A 126 -0.60 -10.73 3.26
N VAL A 127 -0.79 -10.00 4.35
CA VAL A 127 -1.37 -10.56 5.58
C VAL A 127 -2.83 -10.90 5.34
N ASP A 128 -3.26 -12.06 5.84
CA ASP A 128 -4.63 -12.54 5.72
C ASP A 128 -5.18 -12.92 7.11
N GLU A 129 -5.63 -11.92 7.84
CA GLU A 129 -6.23 -12.09 9.17
C GLU A 129 -7.76 -12.20 9.12
N PHE A 130 -8.35 -12.19 7.94
CA PHE A 130 -9.78 -12.26 7.77
C PHE A 130 -10.34 -13.59 8.29
N PRO A 131 -11.49 -13.59 8.96
CA PRO A 131 -12.23 -14.81 9.26
C PRO A 131 -12.77 -15.44 7.97
N GLU A 132 -13.04 -16.73 7.97
CA GLU A 132 -13.52 -17.46 6.78
C GLU A 132 -14.75 -16.82 6.15
N ILE A 133 -15.69 -16.32 6.93
CA ILE A 133 -16.89 -15.64 6.46
C ILE A 133 -16.58 -14.41 5.61
N ALA A 134 -15.49 -13.69 5.88
CA ALA A 134 -15.09 -12.52 5.13
C ALA A 134 -14.49 -12.85 3.75
N HIS A 135 -14.07 -14.11 3.53
CA HIS A 135 -13.57 -14.58 2.23
C HIS A 135 -14.68 -15.01 1.26
N VAL A 136 -15.89 -15.25 1.75
CA VAL A 136 -16.96 -15.74 0.89
C VAL A 136 -17.42 -14.66 -0.06
N SER A 137 -17.22 -14.89 -1.37
CA SER A 137 -17.89 -14.13 -2.44
C SER A 137 -19.19 -14.81 -2.84
N GLY A 138 -20.00 -14.18 -3.67
CA GLY A 138 -21.21 -14.82 -4.22
C GLY A 138 -20.94 -15.80 -5.37
N ILE A 139 -19.67 -16.01 -5.77
CA ILE A 139 -19.29 -16.84 -6.93
C ILE A 139 -18.53 -18.07 -6.43
N PRO A 140 -19.03 -19.31 -6.72
CA PRO A 140 -18.34 -20.53 -6.32
C PRO A 140 -16.90 -20.57 -6.84
N GLY A 141 -15.95 -20.90 -5.94
CA GLY A 141 -14.52 -21.01 -6.26
C GLY A 141 -13.78 -19.67 -6.35
N ILE A 142 -14.45 -18.54 -6.18
CA ILE A 142 -13.83 -17.21 -6.13
C ILE A 142 -13.94 -16.69 -4.69
N ALA A 143 -12.81 -16.44 -4.06
CA ALA A 143 -12.74 -15.85 -2.72
C ALA A 143 -12.44 -14.34 -2.80
N ARG A 144 -12.92 -13.60 -1.80
CA ARG A 144 -12.42 -12.24 -1.50
C ARG A 144 -11.00 -12.34 -0.95
N ASN A 145 -10.13 -11.47 -1.37
CA ASN A 145 -8.76 -11.42 -0.87
C ASN A 145 -8.56 -10.18 0.02
N PRO A 146 -7.88 -10.32 1.17
CA PRO A 146 -7.48 -9.16 1.96
C PRO A 146 -6.51 -8.29 1.15
N SER A 147 -6.89 -7.05 0.92
CA SER A 147 -6.09 -6.09 0.14
C SER A 147 -6.11 -4.74 0.85
N ILE A 148 -5.38 -4.65 1.94
CA ILE A 148 -5.34 -3.47 2.78
C ILE A 148 -3.90 -2.97 2.96
N HIS A 149 -3.73 -1.72 3.35
CA HIS A 149 -2.42 -1.16 3.67
C HIS A 149 -2.00 -1.57 5.10
N TYR A 150 -1.77 -2.88 5.31
CA TYR A 150 -1.53 -3.47 6.65
C TYR A 150 -0.49 -2.73 7.46
N LEU A 151 0.72 -2.52 6.92
CA LEU A 151 1.80 -1.82 7.62
C LEU A 151 1.36 -0.45 8.15
N ASN A 152 0.72 0.37 7.31
CA ASN A 152 0.28 1.69 7.72
C ASN A 152 -0.89 1.62 8.71
N GLN A 153 -1.91 0.82 8.42
CA GLN A 153 -3.10 0.73 9.27
C GLN A 153 -2.75 0.21 10.67
N LYS A 154 -1.94 -0.85 10.76
CA LYS A 154 -1.52 -1.40 12.05
C LYS A 154 -0.57 -0.47 12.80
N ALA A 155 0.33 0.23 12.11
CA ALA A 155 1.20 1.22 12.74
C ALA A 155 0.39 2.35 13.39
N VAL A 156 -0.60 2.90 12.65
CA VAL A 156 -1.48 3.95 13.16
C VAL A 156 -2.36 3.45 14.32
N ALA A 157 -2.88 2.21 14.22
CA ALA A 157 -3.67 1.59 15.28
C ALA A 157 -2.86 1.37 16.57
N ARG A 158 -1.62 0.87 16.46
CA ARG A 158 -0.71 0.71 17.60
C ARG A 158 -0.31 2.07 18.20
N LYS A 159 -0.01 3.05 17.35
CA LYS A 159 0.30 4.42 17.81
C LYS A 159 -0.87 5.02 18.60
N TYR A 160 -2.08 4.96 18.06
CA TYR A 160 -3.28 5.44 18.77
C TYR A 160 -3.48 4.72 20.09
N ALA A 161 -3.35 3.39 20.12
CA ALA A 161 -3.48 2.61 21.35
C ALA A 161 -2.47 3.06 22.41
N SER A 162 -1.20 3.23 22.03
CA SER A 162 -0.13 3.75 22.90
C SER A 162 -0.44 5.14 23.43
N ASP A 163 -0.93 6.05 22.57
CA ASP A 163 -1.25 7.44 22.95
C ASP A 163 -2.36 7.53 23.99
N ILE A 164 -3.28 6.55 24.03
CA ILE A 164 -4.36 6.48 25.03
C ILE A 164 -4.07 5.50 26.17
N GLY A 165 -2.83 4.97 26.27
CA GLY A 165 -2.41 4.06 27.34
C GLY A 165 -3.06 2.67 27.29
N LYS A 166 -3.47 2.20 26.09
CA LYS A 166 -4.05 0.87 25.85
C LYS A 166 -3.17 0.05 24.93
N LYS A 167 -3.51 -1.24 24.79
CA LYS A 167 -2.93 -2.12 23.76
C LYS A 167 -3.87 -2.16 22.55
N TYR A 168 -3.31 -2.32 21.37
CA TYR A 168 -4.08 -2.47 20.13
C TYR A 168 -5.03 -3.68 20.19
N GLU A 169 -4.62 -4.74 20.89
CA GLU A 169 -5.38 -5.97 21.12
C GLU A 169 -6.60 -5.78 22.06
N GLU A 170 -6.78 -4.59 22.64
CA GLU A 170 -7.93 -4.25 23.49
C GLU A 170 -8.98 -3.43 22.77
N LEU A 171 -8.73 -3.04 21.51
CA LEU A 171 -9.51 -2.05 20.79
C LEU A 171 -10.25 -2.63 19.57
N ARG A 172 -11.36 -1.97 19.24
CA ARG A 172 -12.07 -2.07 17.96
C ARG A 172 -11.96 -0.75 17.23
N LEU A 173 -11.30 -0.77 16.08
CA LEU A 173 -10.96 0.43 15.33
C LEU A 173 -11.43 0.31 13.88
N ILE A 174 -11.79 1.45 13.30
CA ILE A 174 -11.88 1.58 11.84
C ILE A 174 -10.70 2.42 11.41
N VAL A 175 -9.85 1.89 10.52
CA VAL A 175 -8.67 2.61 10.04
C VAL A 175 -8.82 2.90 8.55
N CYS A 176 -8.85 4.18 8.21
CA CYS A 176 -9.01 4.68 6.86
C CYS A 176 -7.66 5.14 6.30
N HIS A 177 -7.02 4.29 5.50
CA HIS A 177 -5.85 4.72 4.73
C HIS A 177 -6.30 5.38 3.43
N MET A 178 -5.98 6.67 3.28
CA MET A 178 -6.40 7.50 2.15
C MET A 178 -5.17 8.04 1.42
N GLY A 179 -4.85 7.43 0.28
CA GLY A 179 -3.69 7.77 -0.54
C GLY A 179 -3.98 7.56 -2.03
N GLY A 180 -2.96 7.21 -2.81
CA GLY A 180 -3.15 6.80 -4.21
C GLY A 180 -4.08 5.60 -4.36
N GLY A 181 -4.06 4.67 -3.38
CA GLY A 181 -5.12 3.70 -3.14
C GLY A 181 -5.81 3.98 -1.81
N MET A 182 -7.05 3.52 -1.67
CA MET A 182 -7.82 3.63 -0.44
C MET A 182 -8.13 2.27 0.13
N SER A 183 -7.93 2.11 1.44
CA SER A 183 -8.40 0.92 2.17
C SER A 183 -8.95 1.34 3.53
N ILE A 184 -10.17 0.91 3.79
CA ILE A 184 -10.89 1.14 5.03
C ILE A 184 -11.00 -0.22 5.71
N GLY A 185 -10.31 -0.41 6.82
CA GLY A 185 -10.22 -1.68 7.53
C GLY A 185 -10.99 -1.67 8.85
N ALA A 186 -11.73 -2.74 9.09
CA ALA A 186 -12.30 -3.06 10.38
C ALA A 186 -11.27 -3.85 11.20
N HIS A 187 -10.85 -3.29 12.32
CA HIS A 187 -9.86 -3.91 13.21
C HIS A 187 -10.52 -4.31 14.51
N GLU A 188 -10.35 -5.54 14.92
CA GLU A 188 -10.85 -6.07 16.17
C GLU A 188 -9.74 -6.82 16.92
N TYR A 189 -9.41 -6.36 18.09
CA TYR A 189 -8.48 -7.00 19.03
C TYR A 189 -7.14 -7.39 18.39
N GLY A 190 -6.50 -6.40 17.73
CA GLY A 190 -5.19 -6.55 17.14
C GLY A 190 -5.19 -7.14 15.72
N ARG A 191 -6.35 -7.48 15.15
CA ARG A 191 -6.49 -8.10 13.83
C ARG A 191 -7.34 -7.24 12.90
N ALA A 192 -6.97 -7.17 11.62
CA ALA A 192 -7.84 -6.63 10.60
C ALA A 192 -8.79 -7.75 10.12
N ILE A 193 -10.08 -7.62 10.41
CA ILE A 193 -11.07 -8.68 10.17
C ILE A 193 -11.89 -8.50 8.89
N ASP A 194 -11.90 -7.31 8.31
CA ASP A 194 -12.51 -7.01 7.01
C ASP A 194 -11.97 -5.70 6.44
N SER A 195 -12.10 -5.54 5.14
CA SER A 195 -11.77 -4.30 4.43
C SER A 195 -12.40 -4.30 3.04
N ASN A 196 -12.51 -3.12 2.43
CA ASN A 196 -12.71 -3.02 1.00
C ASN A 196 -11.47 -3.54 0.25
N GLU A 197 -11.67 -4.01 -0.98
CA GLU A 197 -10.61 -4.55 -1.85
C GLU A 197 -10.22 -3.51 -2.93
N GLY A 198 -9.62 -2.42 -2.48
CA GLY A 198 -9.35 -1.26 -3.33
C GLY A 198 -8.37 -1.49 -4.48
N SER A 199 -7.57 -2.56 -4.45
CA SER A 199 -6.72 -2.98 -5.58
C SER A 199 -7.52 -3.59 -6.71
N GLU A 200 -8.62 -4.28 -6.40
CA GLU A 200 -9.50 -4.93 -7.37
C GLU A 200 -10.77 -4.12 -7.69
N GLY A 201 -10.84 -2.86 -7.20
CA GLY A 201 -11.91 -1.93 -7.58
C GLY A 201 -13.11 -1.93 -6.65
N TRP A 202 -12.99 -2.46 -5.44
CA TRP A 202 -14.05 -2.37 -4.43
C TRP A 202 -13.77 -1.26 -3.42
N GLY A 203 -14.78 -0.45 -3.13
CA GLY A 203 -14.73 0.66 -2.19
C GLY A 203 -14.78 2.03 -2.87
N PRO A 204 -14.38 3.11 -2.21
CA PRO A 204 -14.37 4.44 -2.78
C PRO A 204 -13.44 4.53 -3.99
N PHE A 205 -13.77 5.38 -4.94
CA PHE A 205 -12.78 5.75 -5.94
C PHE A 205 -11.60 6.49 -5.26
N SER A 206 -10.45 6.50 -5.92
CA SER A 206 -9.24 7.13 -5.34
C SER A 206 -8.63 8.15 -6.31
N ALA A 207 -7.35 8.43 -6.17
CA ALA A 207 -6.65 9.36 -7.04
C ALA A 207 -6.78 9.00 -8.54
N ASP A 208 -6.64 7.71 -8.89
CA ASP A 208 -6.65 7.23 -10.28
C ASP A 208 -7.41 5.92 -10.50
N ARG A 209 -8.22 5.49 -9.52
CA ARG A 209 -9.01 4.24 -9.57
C ARG A 209 -10.50 4.53 -9.47
N ALA A 210 -11.30 3.74 -10.19
CA ALA A 210 -12.75 3.92 -10.28
C ALA A 210 -13.49 3.59 -8.97
N GLY A 211 -12.90 2.74 -8.10
CA GLY A 211 -13.64 2.16 -6.97
C GLY A 211 -14.71 1.18 -7.43
N THR A 212 -15.78 1.03 -6.64
CA THR A 212 -16.85 0.09 -6.93
C THR A 212 -17.65 0.50 -8.16
N VAL A 213 -17.65 -0.36 -9.15
CA VAL A 213 -18.50 -0.29 -10.34
C VAL A 213 -19.42 -1.51 -10.36
N ALA A 214 -20.67 -1.33 -10.76
CA ALA A 214 -21.62 -2.45 -10.84
C ALA A 214 -21.09 -3.53 -11.80
N THR A 215 -21.24 -4.81 -11.43
CA THR A 215 -20.74 -5.96 -12.21
C THR A 215 -21.25 -5.94 -13.65
N GLY A 216 -22.54 -5.65 -13.87
CA GLY A 216 -23.11 -5.52 -15.20
C GLY A 216 -22.47 -4.43 -16.05
N THR A 217 -22.11 -3.29 -15.44
CA THR A 217 -21.37 -2.21 -16.11
C THR A 217 -19.97 -2.69 -16.51
N MET A 218 -19.30 -3.47 -15.68
CA MET A 218 -17.98 -4.02 -16.03
C MET A 218 -18.06 -5.01 -17.18
N LEU A 219 -19.08 -5.86 -17.22
CA LEU A 219 -19.32 -6.75 -18.36
C LEU A 219 -19.57 -5.98 -19.65
N HIS A 220 -20.37 -4.91 -19.61
CA HIS A 220 -20.58 -4.02 -20.74
C HIS A 220 -19.28 -3.38 -21.22
N ILE A 221 -18.46 -2.83 -20.30
CA ILE A 221 -17.16 -2.24 -20.64
C ILE A 221 -16.24 -3.27 -21.31
N CYS A 222 -16.19 -4.50 -20.78
CA CYS A 222 -15.28 -5.52 -21.28
C CYS A 222 -15.70 -6.13 -22.62
N TYR A 223 -17.01 -6.28 -22.87
CA TYR A 223 -17.52 -7.08 -24.00
C TYR A 223 -18.25 -6.27 -25.05
N ASP A 224 -18.91 -5.17 -24.69
CA ASP A 224 -19.80 -4.45 -25.62
C ASP A 224 -19.14 -3.19 -26.20
N LEU A 225 -18.12 -2.60 -25.52
CA LEU A 225 -17.45 -1.40 -26.00
C LEU A 225 -16.28 -1.69 -26.97
N GLY A 226 -15.95 -2.95 -27.23
CA GLY A 226 -14.86 -3.35 -28.11
C GLY A 226 -13.46 -2.98 -27.62
N LEU A 227 -13.29 -2.70 -26.32
CA LEU A 227 -12.01 -2.36 -25.72
C LEU A 227 -11.12 -3.59 -25.58
N THR A 228 -9.83 -3.40 -25.77
CA THR A 228 -8.83 -4.38 -25.36
C THR A 228 -8.81 -4.51 -23.83
N LYS A 229 -8.24 -5.61 -23.33
CA LYS A 229 -8.04 -5.83 -21.90
C LYS A 229 -7.25 -4.67 -21.26
N GLU A 230 -6.22 -4.19 -21.94
CA GLU A 230 -5.34 -3.10 -21.51
C GLU A 230 -6.10 -1.78 -21.44
N GLU A 231 -6.96 -1.48 -22.40
CA GLU A 231 -7.80 -0.28 -22.42
C GLU A 231 -8.85 -0.32 -21.31
N ALA A 232 -9.56 -1.45 -21.15
CA ALA A 232 -10.52 -1.64 -20.06
C ALA A 232 -9.83 -1.54 -18.69
N HIS A 233 -8.64 -2.10 -18.52
CA HIS A 233 -7.87 -1.98 -17.29
C HIS A 233 -7.46 -0.52 -17.02
N LYS A 234 -6.97 0.22 -18.03
CA LYS A 234 -6.63 1.64 -17.89
C LYS A 234 -7.84 2.51 -17.57
N MET A 235 -9.01 2.15 -18.09
CA MET A 235 -10.26 2.86 -17.84
C MET A 235 -10.65 2.84 -16.36
N VAL A 236 -10.45 1.70 -15.67
CA VAL A 236 -10.81 1.55 -14.25
C VAL A 236 -9.65 1.84 -13.30
N ARG A 237 -8.39 1.77 -13.79
CA ARG A 237 -7.18 1.99 -12.99
C ARG A 237 -6.12 2.73 -13.80
N GLY A 238 -5.85 3.96 -13.40
CA GLY A 238 -4.90 4.86 -14.06
C GLY A 238 -5.53 6.06 -14.76
N ASN A 239 -6.77 5.92 -15.30
CA ASN A 239 -7.52 7.00 -15.93
C ASN A 239 -8.90 7.22 -15.30
N ALA A 240 -9.13 6.72 -14.10
CA ALA A 240 -10.35 6.88 -13.31
C ALA A 240 -10.14 7.83 -12.12
N GLY A 241 -11.05 7.79 -11.16
CA GLY A 241 -10.97 8.56 -9.92
C GLY A 241 -10.84 10.06 -10.13
N LEU A 242 -10.12 10.73 -9.24
CA LEU A 242 -9.88 12.18 -9.34
C LEU A 242 -9.25 12.55 -10.68
N LYS A 243 -8.27 11.76 -11.14
CA LYS A 243 -7.60 11.99 -12.43
C LYS A 243 -8.56 11.96 -13.60
N GLY A 244 -9.40 10.95 -13.68
CA GLY A 244 -10.37 10.82 -14.78
C GLY A 244 -11.47 11.87 -14.72
N LEU A 245 -11.92 12.23 -13.52
CA LEU A 245 -13.04 13.16 -13.32
C LEU A 245 -12.60 14.64 -13.39
N LEU A 246 -11.42 14.96 -12.84
CA LEU A 246 -10.95 16.35 -12.66
C LEU A 246 -9.61 16.64 -13.35
N GLY A 247 -8.92 15.64 -13.90
CA GLY A 247 -7.61 15.80 -14.56
C GLY A 247 -6.42 15.87 -13.60
N THR A 248 -6.63 15.74 -12.29
CA THR A 248 -5.58 15.82 -11.27
C THR A 248 -5.68 14.67 -10.28
N VAL A 249 -4.55 14.28 -9.67
CA VAL A 249 -4.47 13.35 -8.56
C VAL A 249 -4.18 14.05 -7.21
N ASP A 250 -3.94 15.36 -7.27
CA ASP A 250 -3.57 16.16 -6.10
C ASP A 250 -4.82 16.79 -5.47
N LEU A 251 -5.16 16.33 -4.28
CA LEU A 251 -6.34 16.80 -3.57
C LEU A 251 -6.24 18.29 -3.20
N ARG A 252 -5.04 18.81 -2.99
CA ARG A 252 -4.81 20.24 -2.73
C ARG A 252 -5.21 21.13 -3.91
N GLU A 253 -5.01 20.62 -5.13
CA GLU A 253 -5.51 21.29 -6.34
C GLU A 253 -7.03 21.25 -6.43
N VAL A 254 -7.64 20.12 -6.03
CA VAL A 254 -9.10 20.00 -5.97
C VAL A 254 -9.68 20.98 -4.97
N GLU A 255 -9.13 21.08 -3.76
CA GLU A 255 -9.54 22.03 -2.73
C GLU A 255 -9.43 23.48 -3.22
N LYS A 256 -8.31 23.83 -3.84
CA LYS A 256 -8.13 25.17 -4.44
C LYS A 256 -9.22 25.48 -5.47
N ARG A 257 -9.56 24.54 -6.35
CA ARG A 257 -10.64 24.70 -7.34
C ARG A 257 -12.01 24.87 -6.69
N ILE A 258 -12.27 24.18 -5.57
CA ILE A 258 -13.50 24.35 -4.79
C ILE A 258 -13.56 25.77 -4.21
N ASP A 259 -12.47 26.26 -3.61
CA ASP A 259 -12.38 27.64 -3.07
C ASP A 259 -12.57 28.69 -4.18
N GLU A 260 -12.19 28.40 -5.41
CA GLU A 260 -12.40 29.23 -6.61
C GLU A 260 -13.82 29.09 -7.22
N GLY A 261 -14.67 28.23 -6.62
CA GLY A 261 -16.08 28.06 -7.01
C GLY A 261 -16.34 27.00 -8.08
N ASP A 262 -15.40 26.09 -8.35
CA ASP A 262 -15.57 24.99 -9.30
C ASP A 262 -16.59 23.96 -8.75
N LYS A 263 -17.81 24.02 -9.26
CA LYS A 263 -18.91 23.12 -8.83
C LYS A 263 -18.69 21.65 -9.20
N LYS A 264 -17.90 21.36 -10.24
CA LYS A 264 -17.56 19.97 -10.59
C LYS A 264 -16.54 19.42 -9.58
N ALA A 265 -15.56 20.20 -9.18
CA ALA A 265 -14.60 19.80 -8.16
C ALA A 265 -15.30 19.55 -6.82
N GLU A 266 -16.19 20.44 -6.40
CA GLU A 266 -17.01 20.30 -5.19
C GLU A 266 -17.86 19.02 -5.21
N LEU A 267 -18.54 18.73 -6.33
CA LEU A 267 -19.35 17.51 -6.47
C LEU A 267 -18.49 16.24 -6.38
N VAL A 268 -17.36 16.20 -7.08
CA VAL A 268 -16.49 15.03 -7.11
C VAL A 268 -15.85 14.79 -5.74
N PHE A 269 -15.42 15.84 -5.05
CA PHE A 269 -14.88 15.74 -3.70
C PHE A 269 -15.95 15.25 -2.70
N SER A 270 -17.16 15.81 -2.78
CA SER A 270 -18.29 15.36 -1.95
C SER A 270 -18.66 13.91 -2.21
N ALA A 271 -18.61 13.45 -3.48
CA ALA A 271 -18.85 12.06 -3.84
C ALA A 271 -17.79 11.12 -3.28
N LEU A 272 -16.52 11.54 -3.24
CA LEU A 272 -15.44 10.79 -2.61
C LEU A 272 -15.69 10.63 -1.11
N ALA A 273 -15.99 11.72 -0.41
CA ALA A 273 -16.31 11.71 1.02
C ALA A 273 -17.55 10.83 1.32
N PHE A 274 -18.56 10.91 0.46
CA PHE A 274 -19.77 10.08 0.59
C PHE A 274 -19.47 8.57 0.45
N GLN A 275 -18.65 8.18 -0.54
CA GLN A 275 -18.26 6.79 -0.72
C GLN A 275 -17.37 6.31 0.43
N LEU A 276 -16.47 7.13 0.93
CA LEU A 276 -15.68 6.84 2.13
C LEU A 276 -16.58 6.59 3.34
N ALA A 277 -17.57 7.45 3.57
CA ALA A 277 -18.53 7.29 4.67
C ALA A 277 -19.33 5.98 4.57
N LYS A 278 -19.67 5.52 3.36
CA LYS A 278 -20.32 4.22 3.15
C LYS A 278 -19.44 3.06 3.60
N GLU A 279 -18.15 3.08 3.26
CA GLU A 279 -17.22 2.02 3.69
C GLU A 279 -16.96 2.05 5.20
N ILE A 280 -16.87 3.23 5.80
CA ILE A 280 -16.83 3.36 7.26
C ILE A 280 -18.09 2.76 7.90
N GLY A 281 -19.27 3.03 7.33
CA GLY A 281 -20.53 2.44 7.78
C GLY A 281 -20.55 0.91 7.65
N SER A 282 -19.98 0.36 6.57
CA SER A 282 -19.81 -1.07 6.38
C SER A 282 -18.93 -1.68 7.47
N CYS A 283 -17.76 -1.11 7.74
CA CYS A 283 -16.87 -1.55 8.82
C CYS A 283 -17.52 -1.42 10.21
N TYR A 284 -18.28 -0.35 10.44
CA TYR A 284 -19.04 -0.16 11.68
C TYR A 284 -20.05 -1.29 11.91
N ALA A 285 -20.76 -1.70 10.86
CA ALA A 285 -21.70 -2.81 10.94
C ALA A 285 -20.98 -4.16 11.19
N VAL A 286 -19.85 -4.41 10.52
CA VAL A 286 -19.02 -5.61 10.74
C VAL A 286 -18.53 -5.69 12.19
N LEU A 287 -18.19 -4.57 12.82
CA LEU A 287 -17.80 -4.47 14.24
C LEU A 287 -19.02 -4.45 15.19
N CYS A 288 -20.22 -4.75 14.70
CA CYS A 288 -21.47 -4.77 15.49
C CYS A 288 -21.75 -3.46 16.23
N GLY A 289 -21.38 -2.32 15.65
CA GLY A 289 -21.55 -0.99 16.22
C GLY A 289 -20.64 -0.68 17.42
N LYS A 290 -19.68 -1.54 17.72
CA LYS A 290 -18.75 -1.36 18.84
C LYS A 290 -17.41 -0.88 18.29
N VAL A 291 -17.23 0.43 18.23
CA VAL A 291 -16.04 1.08 17.69
C VAL A 291 -15.49 2.05 18.71
N ASP A 292 -14.24 1.88 19.12
CA ASP A 292 -13.55 2.77 20.05
C ASP A 292 -13.08 4.05 19.36
N ALA A 293 -12.60 3.95 18.09
CA ALA A 293 -12.22 5.12 17.31
C ALA A 293 -12.24 4.84 15.80
N ILE A 294 -12.32 5.92 15.01
CA ILE A 294 -12.10 5.95 13.57
C ILE A 294 -10.80 6.74 13.33
N LEU A 295 -9.82 6.11 12.70
CA LEU A 295 -8.50 6.68 12.47
C LEU A 295 -8.32 6.99 10.98
N PHE A 296 -7.92 8.22 10.67
CA PHE A 296 -7.62 8.64 9.31
C PHE A 296 -6.12 8.76 9.11
N THR A 297 -5.61 8.22 8.01
CA THR A 297 -4.18 8.22 7.67
C THR A 297 -3.96 8.26 6.16
N GLY A 298 -2.71 8.45 5.74
CA GLY A 298 -2.35 8.64 4.34
C GLY A 298 -2.36 10.11 3.92
N GLY A 299 -1.89 10.39 2.71
CA GLY A 299 -1.68 11.77 2.26
C GLY A 299 -2.96 12.60 2.18
N MET A 300 -4.08 11.98 1.80
CA MET A 300 -5.38 12.64 1.66
C MET A 300 -6.05 12.92 3.02
N ALA A 301 -5.61 12.28 4.12
CA ALA A 301 -6.14 12.55 5.46
C ALA A 301 -5.77 13.94 6.01
N ASN A 302 -4.87 14.65 5.33
CA ASN A 302 -4.50 16.03 5.66
C ASN A 302 -5.36 17.07 4.91
N SER A 303 -6.34 16.64 4.10
CA SER A 303 -7.32 17.49 3.44
C SER A 303 -8.20 18.19 4.47
N LYS A 304 -8.59 19.45 4.19
CA LYS A 304 -9.40 20.28 5.08
C LYS A 304 -10.87 19.90 5.07
#